data_c960bf548406c1c26f62d6b983bee17e
#
_entry.id   c960bf548406c1c26f62d6b983bee17e
#
_cell.length_a   1.000
_cell.length_b   1.000
_cell.length_c   1.000
_cell.angle_alpha   90.00
_cell.angle_beta   90.00
_cell.angle_gamma   90.00
#
_symmetry.space_group_name_H-M   'P 1'
#
loop_
_entity.id
_entity.type
_entity.pdbx_description
1 polymer ?
#
loop_
_entity_poly.entity_id
_entity_poly.type
_entity_poly.pdbx_seq_one_letter_code
_entity_poly.pdbx_strand_id
1 'polypeptide(L)'
;MTKIVASLCDGMSCGHLALDRLNHTDIEYQAFEIDKYAEAVSRYAYPNAIRHGDARNWTNLIGKDVYLLMGGFPCQPYSVAGKGKADGDERDLSDLIFDALRGLKPKYFLFENVPMKKEQELRITMGISEALGTEEFCEPIMINSADFSAHNRKRLYWTNIPIEEWEDKGIVLKDIVEDGMVDRDKAYCVDANYFKGGSMKMYYEKSRRQLVFDTKGCHQVGEADLKGYDIIKRVYATSGKSPALTTMQGGWRQPKIATDELHWRNLTPLECERLQTVPDYYTSYGLFVEWGWCKPISNSQRYKMLGNGWTINVITHILEGMKDV
;
A
#
# COMPACT_ATOMS: atom_id res chain seq x y z
N MET A 1 29.64 10.13 -10.80
CA MET A 1 29.55 10.66 -9.41
C MET A 1 28.35 10.02 -8.77
N THR A 2 28.52 9.50 -7.58
CA THR A 2 27.43 8.88 -6.82
C THR A 2 26.33 9.90 -6.54
N LYS A 3 25.09 9.60 -6.89
CA LYS A 3 23.94 10.50 -6.73
C LYS A 3 23.32 10.34 -5.36
N ILE A 4 23.10 11.44 -4.64
CA ILE A 4 22.44 11.40 -3.34
C ILE A 4 20.92 11.39 -3.54
N VAL A 5 20.28 10.35 -3.01
CA VAL A 5 18.81 10.19 -2.96
C VAL A 5 18.36 10.29 -1.51
N ALA A 6 17.49 11.23 -1.19
CA ALA A 6 16.90 11.40 0.14
C ALA A 6 15.43 10.99 0.13
N SER A 7 15.03 10.11 1.06
CA SER A 7 13.67 9.62 1.20
C SER A 7 13.13 9.93 2.61
N LEU A 8 12.22 10.90 2.68
CA LEU A 8 11.55 11.31 3.92
C LEU A 8 10.31 10.44 4.17
N CYS A 9 10.14 9.95 5.39
CA CYS A 9 9.11 8.97 5.75
C CYS A 9 9.23 7.71 4.86
N ASP A 10 10.45 7.19 4.75
CA ASP A 10 10.87 6.15 3.79
C ASP A 10 10.10 4.83 3.87
N GLY A 11 9.49 4.55 5.03
CA GLY A 11 8.80 3.29 5.25
C GLY A 11 9.73 2.08 5.11
N MET A 12 9.33 1.14 4.26
CA MET A 12 10.12 -0.06 3.94
C MET A 12 11.01 0.11 2.70
N SER A 13 11.40 1.34 2.36
CA SER A 13 12.24 1.71 1.21
C SER A 13 11.62 1.42 -0.16
N CYS A 14 10.34 1.76 -0.32
CA CYS A 14 9.65 1.64 -1.61
C CYS A 14 10.34 2.45 -2.74
N GLY A 15 10.87 3.62 -2.42
CA GLY A 15 11.64 4.44 -3.37
C GLY A 15 12.92 3.77 -3.83
N HIS A 16 13.64 3.11 -2.93
CA HIS A 16 14.84 2.34 -3.27
C HIS A 16 14.52 1.15 -4.20
N LEU A 17 13.44 0.40 -3.87
CA LEU A 17 12.95 -0.69 -4.74
C LEU A 17 12.63 -0.21 -6.16
N ALA A 18 12.05 0.98 -6.30
CA ALA A 18 11.74 1.56 -7.62
C ALA A 18 13.02 1.93 -8.39
N LEU A 19 14.01 2.50 -7.70
CA LEU A 19 15.32 2.81 -8.29
C LEU A 19 16.07 1.55 -8.72
N ASP A 20 16.04 0.48 -7.91
CA ASP A 20 16.63 -0.81 -8.27
C ASP A 20 16.04 -1.38 -9.57
N ARG A 21 14.72 -1.26 -9.76
CA ARG A 21 14.07 -1.70 -11.00
C ARG A 21 14.52 -0.95 -12.23
N LEU A 22 14.96 0.29 -12.04
CA LEU A 22 15.53 1.13 -13.09
C LEU A 22 17.05 0.96 -13.24
N ASN A 23 17.65 0.02 -12.48
CA ASN A 23 19.09 -0.23 -12.44
C ASN A 23 19.92 0.99 -12.01
N HIS A 24 19.36 1.85 -11.14
CA HIS A 24 20.08 2.97 -10.56
C HIS A 24 20.96 2.49 -9.41
N THR A 25 22.15 1.98 -9.72
CA THR A 25 23.07 1.37 -8.75
C THR A 25 24.11 2.35 -8.17
N ASP A 26 24.39 3.47 -8.85
CA ASP A 26 25.34 4.50 -8.40
C ASP A 26 24.65 5.60 -7.57
N ILE A 27 24.02 5.16 -6.46
CA ILE A 27 23.29 6.04 -5.54
C ILE A 27 23.79 5.89 -4.10
N GLU A 28 23.82 7.01 -3.36
CA GLU A 28 23.92 7.06 -1.90
C GLU A 28 22.51 7.33 -1.33
N TYR A 29 21.87 6.31 -0.77
CA TYR A 29 20.50 6.41 -0.30
C TYR A 29 20.42 6.84 1.15
N GLN A 30 19.72 7.95 1.42
CA GLN A 30 19.54 8.59 2.72
C GLN A 30 18.09 8.37 3.17
N ALA A 31 17.87 7.46 4.12
CA ALA A 31 16.54 7.07 4.59
C ALA A 31 16.18 7.76 5.91
N PHE A 32 14.97 8.31 5.99
CA PHE A 32 14.39 8.92 7.20
C PHE A 32 13.11 8.18 7.56
N GLU A 33 13.13 7.34 8.60
CA GLU A 33 11.98 6.54 9.06
C GLU A 33 12.05 6.34 10.58
N ILE A 34 10.90 6.45 11.26
CA ILE A 34 10.79 6.24 12.72
C ILE A 34 10.08 4.93 13.08
N ASP A 35 9.35 4.30 12.14
CA ASP A 35 8.74 3.00 12.40
C ASP A 35 9.80 1.90 12.38
N LYS A 36 10.11 1.40 13.56
CA LYS A 36 11.17 0.39 13.75
C LYS A 36 11.00 -0.91 12.94
N TYR A 37 9.77 -1.27 12.59
CA TYR A 37 9.53 -2.48 11.79
C TYR A 37 9.74 -2.21 10.30
N ALA A 38 9.29 -1.06 9.80
CA ALA A 38 9.55 -0.64 8.44
C ALA A 38 11.05 -0.42 8.22
N GLU A 39 11.72 0.27 9.16
CA GLU A 39 13.18 0.44 9.15
C GLU A 39 13.93 -0.88 9.20
N ALA A 40 13.49 -1.87 10.00
CA ALA A 40 14.14 -3.17 10.07
C ALA A 40 14.03 -3.96 8.76
N VAL A 41 12.89 -3.89 8.07
CA VAL A 41 12.72 -4.47 6.72
C VAL A 41 13.63 -3.77 5.71
N SER A 42 13.61 -2.43 5.70
CA SER A 42 14.51 -1.62 4.87
C SER A 42 16.00 -1.97 5.13
N ARG A 43 16.39 -2.14 6.39
CA ARG A 43 17.77 -2.48 6.77
C ARG A 43 18.17 -3.88 6.33
N TYR A 44 17.22 -4.81 6.35
CA TYR A 44 17.45 -6.17 5.85
C TYR A 44 17.67 -6.20 4.34
N ALA A 45 16.86 -5.45 3.58
CA ALA A 45 16.97 -5.37 2.12
C ALA A 45 18.15 -4.50 1.67
N TYR A 46 18.39 -3.36 2.35
CA TYR A 46 19.36 -2.34 1.98
C TYR A 46 20.30 -1.99 3.17
N PRO A 47 21.22 -2.87 3.53
CA PRO A 47 22.10 -2.65 4.68
C PRO A 47 23.01 -1.42 4.53
N ASN A 48 23.32 -1.02 3.31
CA ASN A 48 24.20 0.12 2.99
C ASN A 48 23.48 1.47 2.97
N ALA A 49 22.14 1.52 3.06
CA ALA A 49 21.42 2.78 3.14
C ALA A 49 21.76 3.53 4.43
N ILE A 50 21.98 4.83 4.34
CA ILE A 50 22.31 5.69 5.51
C ILE A 50 20.98 6.10 6.16
N ARG A 51 20.85 5.85 7.46
CA ARG A 51 19.63 6.05 8.22
C ARG A 51 19.74 7.18 9.20
N HIS A 52 18.79 8.11 9.13
CA HIS A 52 18.75 9.35 9.91
C HIS A 52 17.65 9.36 10.99
N GLY A 53 16.79 8.33 11.02
CA GLY A 53 15.64 8.27 11.93
C GLY A 53 14.55 9.26 11.51
N ASP A 54 14.21 10.20 12.37
CA ASP A 54 13.14 11.19 12.14
C ASP A 54 13.38 12.04 10.88
N ALA A 55 12.34 12.25 10.08
CA ALA A 55 12.38 13.12 8.90
C ALA A 55 12.81 14.57 9.22
N ARG A 56 12.61 15.04 10.46
CA ARG A 56 13.10 16.34 10.94
C ARG A 56 14.61 16.49 10.88
N ASN A 57 15.35 15.38 10.82
CA ASN A 57 16.80 15.36 10.67
C ASN A 57 17.28 15.61 9.22
N TRP A 58 16.39 15.97 8.30
CA TRP A 58 16.76 16.28 6.91
C TRP A 58 17.89 17.33 6.80
N THR A 59 18.02 18.19 7.82
CA THR A 59 19.08 19.20 7.90
C THR A 59 20.49 18.61 7.90
N ASN A 60 20.66 17.31 8.20
CA ASN A 60 21.92 16.59 8.05
C ASN A 60 22.43 16.52 6.60
N LEU A 61 21.57 16.83 5.64
CA LEU A 61 21.89 16.86 4.22
C LEU A 61 22.19 18.26 3.69
N ILE A 62 22.12 19.31 4.52
CA ILE A 62 22.44 20.68 4.10
C ILE A 62 23.89 20.73 3.59
N GLY A 63 24.09 21.33 2.42
CA GLY A 63 25.38 21.42 1.76
C GLY A 63 25.78 20.19 0.94
N LYS A 64 24.95 19.14 0.92
CA LYS A 64 25.09 18.02 -0.02
C LYS A 64 24.35 18.30 -1.33
N ASP A 65 24.85 17.77 -2.44
CA ASP A 65 24.19 17.82 -3.75
C ASP A 65 23.15 16.71 -3.85
N VAL A 66 21.91 17.00 -3.41
CA VAL A 66 20.80 16.03 -3.43
C VAL A 66 20.22 15.93 -4.84
N TYR A 67 20.39 14.78 -5.45
CA TYR A 67 19.89 14.51 -6.80
C TYR A 67 18.37 14.30 -6.83
N LEU A 68 17.83 13.51 -5.88
CA LEU A 68 16.40 13.22 -5.76
C LEU A 68 15.95 13.32 -4.31
N LEU A 69 14.90 14.10 -4.05
CA LEU A 69 14.21 14.15 -2.77
C LEU A 69 12.83 13.51 -2.91
N MET A 70 12.56 12.45 -2.15
CA MET A 70 11.27 11.75 -2.15
C MET A 70 10.62 11.80 -0.77
N GLY A 71 9.27 11.68 -0.73
CA GLY A 71 8.57 11.52 0.53
C GLY A 71 7.08 11.24 0.37
N GLY A 72 6.56 10.32 1.20
CA GLY A 72 5.14 10.12 1.42
C GLY A 72 4.79 10.57 2.83
N PHE A 73 4.39 11.83 2.99
CA PHE A 73 4.12 12.36 4.33
C PHE A 73 2.80 11.82 4.90
N PRO A 74 2.63 11.78 6.25
CA PRO A 74 1.49 11.15 6.90
C PRO A 74 0.15 11.64 6.36
N CYS A 75 -0.70 10.69 5.92
CA CYS A 75 -2.00 11.00 5.34
C CYS A 75 -3.12 11.20 6.39
N GLN A 76 -2.88 10.86 7.67
CA GLN A 76 -3.92 10.93 8.70
C GLN A 76 -4.54 12.33 8.87
N PRO A 77 -3.81 13.44 8.79
CA PRO A 77 -4.40 14.77 8.83
C PRO A 77 -5.34 15.06 7.66
N TYR A 78 -5.11 14.46 6.51
CA TYR A 78 -5.78 14.75 5.24
C TYR A 78 -6.88 13.75 4.88
N SER A 79 -6.78 12.50 5.35
CA SER A 79 -7.69 11.44 4.96
C SER A 79 -9.09 11.60 5.57
N VAL A 80 -10.11 11.10 4.84
CA VAL A 80 -11.50 11.03 5.35
C VAL A 80 -11.58 10.24 6.67
N ALA A 81 -10.74 9.23 6.86
CA ALA A 81 -10.66 8.45 8.09
C ALA A 81 -10.03 9.24 9.26
N GLY A 82 -9.20 10.25 8.99
CA GLY A 82 -8.56 11.12 9.96
C GLY A 82 -9.35 12.39 10.33
N LYS A 83 -10.62 12.52 9.92
CA LYS A 83 -11.49 13.68 10.10
C LYS A 83 -11.11 14.94 9.29
N GLY A 84 -10.09 14.88 8.43
CA GLY A 84 -9.72 15.96 7.50
C GLY A 84 -9.39 17.30 8.17
N LYS A 85 -8.82 17.28 9.37
CA LYS A 85 -8.36 18.46 10.12
C LYS A 85 -6.84 18.45 10.16
N ALA A 86 -6.21 19.02 9.13
CA ALA A 86 -4.76 19.12 9.05
C ALA A 86 -4.20 20.23 9.96
N ASP A 87 -4.92 21.34 10.10
CA ASP A 87 -4.45 22.49 10.85
C ASP A 87 -4.24 22.16 12.33
N GLY A 88 -3.00 22.31 12.81
CA GLY A 88 -2.61 22.04 14.19
C GLY A 88 -2.43 20.56 14.54
N ASP A 89 -2.44 19.65 13.58
CA ASP A 89 -2.13 18.24 13.79
C ASP A 89 -0.60 18.05 13.78
N GLU A 90 -0.01 17.61 14.88
CA GLU A 90 1.44 17.37 15.02
C GLU A 90 1.99 16.33 14.03
N ARG A 91 1.12 15.55 13.38
CA ARG A 91 1.46 14.58 12.35
C ARG A 91 1.52 15.20 10.96
N ASP A 92 1.11 16.48 10.80
CA ASP A 92 1.26 17.19 9.53
C ASP A 92 2.73 17.56 9.34
N LEU A 93 3.37 16.90 8.39
CA LEU A 93 4.76 17.15 8.01
C LEU A 93 4.88 17.92 6.69
N SER A 94 3.80 18.56 6.20
CA SER A 94 3.86 19.31 4.94
C SER A 94 4.87 20.46 4.99
N ASP A 95 4.88 21.25 6.07
CA ASP A 95 5.84 22.34 6.22
C ASP A 95 7.29 21.85 6.25
N LEU A 96 7.55 20.70 6.89
CA LEU A 96 8.87 20.07 6.86
C LEU A 96 9.32 19.72 5.43
N ILE A 97 8.40 19.22 4.59
CA ILE A 97 8.70 18.92 3.19
C ILE A 97 9.03 20.19 2.42
N PHE A 98 8.30 21.30 2.63
CA PHE A 98 8.59 22.59 2.00
C PHE A 98 9.96 23.11 2.42
N ASP A 99 10.29 23.03 3.71
CA ASP A 99 11.59 23.43 4.22
C ASP A 99 12.73 22.58 3.67
N ALA A 100 12.54 21.25 3.60
CA ALA A 100 13.52 20.34 3.02
C ALA A 100 13.73 20.63 1.53
N LEU A 101 12.65 20.87 0.76
CA LEU A 101 12.72 21.20 -0.65
C LEU A 101 13.48 22.54 -0.87
N ARG A 102 13.15 23.57 -0.09
CA ARG A 102 13.81 24.89 -0.12
C ARG A 102 15.29 24.82 0.28
N GLY A 103 15.59 24.02 1.32
CA GLY A 103 16.94 23.92 1.89
C GLY A 103 17.89 23.06 1.08
N LEU A 104 17.41 21.94 0.53
CA LEU A 104 18.23 20.98 -0.21
C LEU A 104 18.31 21.28 -1.70
N LYS A 105 17.32 21.96 -2.27
CA LYS A 105 17.23 22.31 -3.72
C LYS A 105 17.57 21.12 -4.62
N PRO A 106 16.90 19.97 -4.46
CA PRO A 106 17.22 18.78 -5.22
C PRO A 106 16.99 18.99 -6.71
N LYS A 107 17.70 18.24 -7.57
CA LYS A 107 17.46 18.29 -9.02
C LYS A 107 16.06 17.75 -9.35
N TYR A 108 15.66 16.66 -8.70
CA TYR A 108 14.34 16.06 -8.84
C TYR A 108 13.69 15.91 -7.47
N PHE A 109 12.35 15.97 -7.45
CA PHE A 109 11.58 15.64 -6.26
C PHE A 109 10.33 14.83 -6.61
N LEU A 110 9.83 14.06 -5.64
CA LEU A 110 8.62 13.28 -5.74
C LEU A 110 7.95 13.20 -4.36
N PHE A 111 6.78 13.82 -4.23
CA PHE A 111 5.97 13.73 -2.99
C PHE A 111 4.62 13.07 -3.27
N GLU A 112 4.19 12.21 -2.34
CA GLU A 112 2.95 11.46 -2.48
C GLU A 112 2.01 11.71 -1.30
N ASN A 113 0.70 11.78 -1.60
CA ASN A 113 -0.32 11.70 -0.57
C ASN A 113 -1.66 11.14 -1.10
N VAL A 114 -2.60 10.92 -0.18
CA VAL A 114 -3.97 10.52 -0.52
C VAL A 114 -4.74 11.66 -1.18
N PRO A 115 -5.77 11.37 -2.02
CA PRO A 115 -6.72 12.39 -2.42
C PRO A 115 -7.34 13.07 -1.20
N MET A 116 -7.40 14.39 -1.23
CA MET A 116 -7.83 15.24 -0.12
C MET A 116 -8.79 16.33 -0.58
N LYS A 117 -9.27 17.18 0.33
CA LYS A 117 -10.07 18.34 -0.02
C LYS A 117 -9.26 19.30 -0.88
N LYS A 118 -9.91 19.95 -1.85
CA LYS A 118 -9.24 20.87 -2.79
C LYS A 118 -8.48 22.00 -2.08
N GLU A 119 -8.98 22.47 -0.96
CA GLU A 119 -8.36 23.50 -0.13
C GLU A 119 -6.99 23.04 0.43
N GLN A 120 -6.92 21.79 0.90
CA GLN A 120 -5.69 21.19 1.42
C GLN A 120 -4.70 20.86 0.27
N GLU A 121 -5.20 20.36 -0.84
CA GLU A 121 -4.41 20.11 -2.05
C GLU A 121 -3.75 21.42 -2.54
N LEU A 122 -4.55 22.51 -2.60
CA LEU A 122 -4.05 23.82 -3.00
C LEU A 122 -2.97 24.35 -2.03
N ARG A 123 -3.16 24.19 -0.70
CA ARG A 123 -2.15 24.58 0.29
C ARG A 123 -0.82 23.86 0.04
N ILE A 124 -0.85 22.56 -0.23
CA ILE A 124 0.37 21.79 -0.50
C ILE A 124 1.00 22.23 -1.82
N THR A 125 0.20 22.38 -2.86
CA THR A 125 0.66 22.87 -4.17
C THR A 125 1.35 24.24 -4.06
N MET A 126 0.73 25.18 -3.35
CA MET A 126 1.30 26.51 -3.12
C MET A 126 2.60 26.44 -2.31
N GLY A 127 2.64 25.64 -1.23
CA GLY A 127 3.84 25.49 -0.40
C GLY A 127 5.02 24.89 -1.17
N ILE A 128 4.77 23.93 -2.06
CA ILE A 128 5.79 23.36 -2.95
C ILE A 128 6.27 24.43 -3.94
N SER A 129 5.38 25.16 -4.62
CA SER A 129 5.73 26.19 -5.59
C SER A 129 6.52 27.33 -4.94
N GLU A 130 6.14 27.76 -3.75
CA GLU A 130 6.90 28.74 -2.96
C GLU A 130 8.30 28.21 -2.59
N ALA A 131 8.40 26.94 -2.17
CA ALA A 131 9.68 26.32 -1.84
C ALA A 131 10.62 26.23 -3.04
N LEU A 132 10.06 26.03 -4.24
CA LEU A 132 10.80 26.05 -5.52
C LEU A 132 11.17 27.45 -5.99
N GLY A 133 10.55 28.49 -5.44
CA GLY A 133 10.73 29.89 -5.88
C GLY A 133 10.17 30.16 -7.29
N THR A 134 9.08 29.47 -7.67
CA THR A 134 8.42 29.62 -8.96
C THR A 134 7.00 30.19 -8.80
N GLU A 135 6.56 30.98 -9.77
CA GLU A 135 5.16 31.44 -9.86
C GLU A 135 4.24 30.37 -10.49
N GLU A 136 4.81 29.38 -11.17
CA GLU A 136 4.05 28.28 -11.73
C GLU A 136 3.66 27.27 -10.64
N PHE A 137 2.39 26.89 -10.62
CA PHE A 137 1.90 25.88 -9.68
C PHE A 137 2.38 24.48 -10.08
N CYS A 138 3.04 23.79 -9.15
CA CYS A 138 3.34 22.37 -9.28
C CYS A 138 2.08 21.56 -8.96
N GLU A 139 1.13 21.50 -9.90
CA GLU A 139 -0.12 20.76 -9.73
C GLU A 139 0.15 19.26 -9.58
N PRO A 140 -0.56 18.58 -8.67
CA PRO A 140 -0.38 17.14 -8.50
C PRO A 140 -1.01 16.35 -9.64
N ILE A 141 -0.39 15.24 -9.99
CA ILE A 141 -0.92 14.26 -10.92
C ILE A 141 -1.59 13.16 -10.10
N MET A 142 -2.85 12.85 -10.42
CA MET A 142 -3.55 11.72 -9.79
C MET A 142 -3.29 10.45 -10.57
N ILE A 143 -2.67 9.46 -9.93
CA ILE A 143 -2.46 8.13 -10.51
C ILE A 143 -3.24 7.10 -9.70
N ASN A 144 -3.92 6.18 -10.39
CA ASN A 144 -4.53 5.01 -9.78
C ASN A 144 -3.61 3.80 -9.94
N SER A 145 -3.21 3.19 -8.85
CA SER A 145 -2.42 1.96 -8.90
C SER A 145 -3.11 0.81 -9.66
N ALA A 146 -4.43 0.91 -9.92
CA ALA A 146 -5.14 -0.07 -10.72
C ALA A 146 -4.59 -0.22 -12.14
N ASP A 147 -3.99 0.83 -12.69
CA ASP A 147 -3.37 0.80 -14.02
C ASP A 147 -2.02 0.04 -14.01
N PHE A 148 -1.41 -0.16 -12.85
CA PHE A 148 -0.10 -0.78 -12.66
C PHE A 148 -0.12 -2.07 -11.83
N SER A 149 -1.26 -2.41 -11.22
CA SER A 149 -1.45 -3.50 -10.28
C SER A 149 -2.92 -3.91 -10.21
N ALA A 150 -3.25 -4.89 -9.38
CA ALA A 150 -4.62 -5.38 -9.21
C ALA A 150 -5.40 -4.68 -8.08
N HIS A 151 -5.07 -3.44 -7.68
CA HIS A 151 -5.85 -2.75 -6.66
C HIS A 151 -6.14 -1.28 -6.94
N ASN A 152 -7.33 -0.83 -6.56
CA ASN A 152 -7.73 0.57 -6.64
C ASN A 152 -7.07 1.36 -5.51
N ARG A 153 -6.05 2.16 -5.87
CA ARG A 153 -5.32 3.03 -4.94
C ARG A 153 -5.00 4.34 -5.63
N LYS A 154 -5.89 5.31 -5.53
CA LYS A 154 -5.68 6.66 -6.06
C LYS A 154 -4.75 7.44 -5.14
N ARG A 155 -3.74 8.10 -5.72
CA ARG A 155 -2.79 8.95 -5.02
C ARG A 155 -2.49 10.21 -5.83
N LEU A 156 -2.14 11.27 -5.11
CA LEU A 156 -1.66 12.53 -5.67
C LEU A 156 -0.14 12.53 -5.61
N TYR A 157 0.49 12.94 -6.70
CA TYR A 157 1.94 13.00 -6.85
C TYR A 157 2.34 14.40 -7.28
N TRP A 158 3.13 15.11 -6.46
CA TRP A 158 3.78 16.38 -6.81
C TRP A 158 5.22 16.08 -7.20
N THR A 159 5.61 16.45 -8.40
CA THR A 159 6.96 16.17 -8.93
C THR A 159 7.32 17.12 -10.06
N ASN A 160 8.62 17.37 -10.25
CA ASN A 160 9.17 18.01 -11.44
C ASN A 160 9.72 17.00 -12.45
N ILE A 161 9.56 15.70 -12.19
CA ILE A 161 9.95 14.65 -13.14
C ILE A 161 8.88 14.57 -14.23
N PRO A 162 9.23 14.66 -15.52
CA PRO A 162 8.27 14.44 -16.60
C PRO A 162 7.70 13.03 -16.54
N ILE A 163 6.36 12.92 -16.54
CA ILE A 163 5.68 11.62 -16.53
C ILE A 163 5.11 11.38 -17.93
N GLU A 164 5.47 10.26 -18.53
CA GLU A 164 4.93 9.84 -19.82
C GLU A 164 3.52 9.27 -19.64
N GLU A 165 2.73 9.29 -20.71
CA GLU A 165 1.43 8.63 -20.74
C GLU A 165 1.58 7.12 -20.50
N TRP A 166 0.60 6.52 -19.84
CA TRP A 166 0.59 5.07 -19.54
C TRP A 166 -0.76 4.44 -19.87
N GLU A 167 -0.74 3.14 -20.07
CA GLU A 167 -1.92 2.32 -20.25
C GLU A 167 -2.11 1.33 -19.08
N ASP A 168 -3.36 0.90 -18.82
CA ASP A 168 -3.63 -0.17 -17.84
C ASP A 168 -2.90 -1.45 -18.28
N LYS A 169 -2.05 -1.97 -17.41
CA LYS A 169 -1.27 -3.21 -17.63
C LYS A 169 -2.13 -4.49 -17.59
N GLY A 170 -3.44 -4.36 -17.37
CA GLY A 170 -4.39 -5.47 -17.39
C GLY A 170 -4.23 -6.47 -16.24
N ILE A 171 -3.44 -6.16 -15.20
CA ILE A 171 -3.23 -7.06 -14.05
C ILE A 171 -4.51 -7.12 -13.24
N VAL A 172 -5.07 -8.31 -13.03
CA VAL A 172 -6.31 -8.51 -12.29
C VAL A 172 -6.10 -9.30 -11.00
N LEU A 173 -7.04 -9.20 -10.07
CA LEU A 173 -6.91 -9.74 -8.72
C LEU A 173 -6.69 -11.27 -8.70
N LYS A 174 -7.32 -12.00 -9.63
CA LYS A 174 -7.13 -13.45 -9.77
C LYS A 174 -5.68 -13.86 -10.09
N ASP A 175 -4.89 -12.94 -10.68
CA ASP A 175 -3.50 -13.22 -11.08
C ASP A 175 -2.54 -13.17 -9.89
N ILE A 176 -2.96 -12.57 -8.76
CA ILE A 176 -2.12 -12.34 -7.59
C ILE A 176 -2.50 -13.16 -6.36
N VAL A 177 -3.74 -13.66 -6.28
CA VAL A 177 -4.16 -14.48 -5.13
C VAL A 177 -3.47 -15.84 -5.16
N GLU A 178 -3.17 -16.37 -3.97
CA GLU A 178 -2.51 -17.67 -3.82
C GLU A 178 -3.47 -18.81 -4.11
N ASP A 179 -4.72 -18.69 -3.65
CA ASP A 179 -5.82 -19.63 -3.90
C ASP A 179 -7.16 -18.96 -3.62
N GLY A 180 -8.26 -19.62 -4.04
CA GLY A 180 -9.61 -19.13 -3.84
C GLY A 180 -10.18 -18.40 -5.06
N MET A 181 -11.39 -17.87 -4.89
CA MET A 181 -12.07 -17.05 -5.90
C MET A 181 -12.16 -15.60 -5.45
N VAL A 182 -12.21 -14.72 -6.44
CA VAL A 182 -12.42 -13.28 -6.22
C VAL A 182 -13.63 -12.82 -7.05
N ASP A 183 -14.36 -11.86 -6.53
CA ASP A 183 -15.61 -11.35 -7.10
C ASP A 183 -15.41 -10.13 -8.02
N ARG A 184 -14.14 -9.68 -8.17
CA ARG A 184 -13.78 -8.48 -8.94
C ARG A 184 -12.38 -8.54 -9.48
N ASP A 185 -12.12 -7.76 -10.52
CA ASP A 185 -10.79 -7.70 -11.16
C ASP A 185 -9.78 -6.88 -10.37
N LYS A 186 -10.21 -5.83 -9.70
CA LYS A 186 -9.31 -4.95 -8.94
C LYS A 186 -9.74 -4.91 -7.46
N ALA A 187 -8.83 -5.25 -6.56
CA ALA A 187 -9.07 -5.22 -5.11
C ALA A 187 -9.39 -3.82 -4.58
N TYR A 188 -10.03 -3.76 -3.43
CA TYR A 188 -10.08 -2.53 -2.66
C TYR A 188 -8.68 -2.15 -2.18
N CYS A 189 -8.47 -0.85 -1.90
CA CYS A 189 -7.18 -0.33 -1.44
C CYS A 189 -6.71 -1.04 -0.17
N VAL A 190 -5.47 -1.52 -0.18
CA VAL A 190 -4.81 -2.04 1.02
C VAL A 190 -4.55 -0.88 1.98
N ASP A 191 -5.11 -0.96 3.16
CA ASP A 191 -4.94 0.03 4.23
C ASP A 191 -4.08 -0.52 5.39
N ALA A 192 -3.47 0.38 6.18
CA ALA A 192 -2.62 0.03 7.32
C ALA A 192 -3.34 -0.76 8.44
N ASN A 193 -4.67 -0.78 8.42
CA ASN A 193 -5.50 -1.52 9.37
C ASN A 193 -5.96 -2.88 8.82
N TYR A 194 -5.39 -3.37 7.72
CA TYR A 194 -5.78 -4.62 7.08
C TYR A 194 -5.72 -5.82 8.05
N PHE A 195 -4.79 -5.78 9.00
CA PHE A 195 -4.63 -6.78 10.07
C PHE A 195 -5.87 -6.98 10.96
N LYS A 196 -6.78 -6.00 11.03
CA LYS A 196 -8.04 -6.11 11.79
C LYS A 196 -9.05 -7.07 11.14
N GLY A 197 -8.70 -7.63 9.99
CA GLY A 197 -9.57 -8.49 9.22
C GLY A 197 -10.75 -7.75 8.58
N GLY A 198 -11.41 -8.42 7.65
CA GLY A 198 -12.66 -7.98 7.05
C GLY A 198 -13.87 -8.59 7.75
N SER A 199 -15.05 -8.09 7.43
CA SER A 199 -16.31 -8.77 7.65
C SER A 199 -17.17 -8.55 6.41
N MET A 200 -18.10 -9.44 6.13
CA MET A 200 -19.03 -9.30 4.98
C MET A 200 -19.72 -7.95 5.00
N LYS A 201 -20.14 -7.46 6.17
CA LYS A 201 -20.72 -6.13 6.32
C LYS A 201 -19.77 -5.00 5.89
N MET A 202 -18.51 -5.03 6.29
CA MET A 202 -17.52 -4.02 5.89
C MET A 202 -17.18 -4.14 4.40
N TYR A 203 -17.15 -5.35 3.89
CA TYR A 203 -16.85 -5.63 2.50
C TYR A 203 -17.92 -5.06 1.57
N TYR A 204 -19.20 -5.41 1.78
CA TYR A 204 -20.30 -4.96 0.93
C TYR A 204 -20.71 -3.50 1.18
N GLU A 205 -20.83 -3.07 2.45
CA GLU A 205 -21.35 -1.74 2.75
C GLU A 205 -20.30 -0.63 2.65
N LYS A 206 -19.01 -0.94 2.93
CA LYS A 206 -17.94 0.07 3.03
C LYS A 206 -16.84 -0.08 1.98
N SER A 207 -16.92 -1.06 1.11
CA SER A 207 -15.93 -1.31 0.05
C SER A 207 -14.50 -1.34 0.58
N ARG A 208 -14.28 -2.08 1.67
CA ARG A 208 -12.99 -2.17 2.35
C ARG A 208 -12.55 -3.60 2.56
N ARG A 209 -11.23 -3.82 2.49
CA ARG A 209 -10.55 -5.07 2.82
C ARG A 209 -11.05 -6.22 1.96
N GLN A 210 -10.43 -6.33 0.77
CA GLN A 210 -10.72 -7.40 -0.17
C GLN A 210 -10.78 -8.77 0.51
N LEU A 211 -11.80 -9.54 0.18
CA LEU A 211 -11.97 -10.91 0.60
C LEU A 211 -11.67 -11.87 -0.54
N VAL A 212 -11.15 -13.04 -0.20
CA VAL A 212 -10.97 -14.17 -1.11
C VAL A 212 -11.88 -15.29 -0.64
N PHE A 213 -12.65 -15.86 -1.56
CA PHE A 213 -13.65 -16.87 -1.27
C PHE A 213 -13.06 -18.27 -1.46
N ASP A 214 -13.26 -19.15 -0.48
CA ASP A 214 -12.72 -20.50 -0.56
C ASP A 214 -13.54 -21.37 -1.52
N THR A 215 -12.85 -22.10 -2.39
CA THR A 215 -13.47 -22.99 -3.39
C THR A 215 -13.30 -24.47 -3.07
N LYS A 216 -12.61 -24.80 -1.98
CA LYS A 216 -12.24 -26.18 -1.65
C LYS A 216 -13.13 -26.76 -0.57
N GLY A 217 -13.68 -27.95 -0.82
CA GLY A 217 -14.40 -28.73 0.19
C GLY A 217 -15.93 -28.60 0.14
N CYS A 218 -16.57 -29.17 1.16
CA CYS A 218 -18.01 -29.06 1.41
C CYS A 218 -18.21 -27.93 2.42
N HIS A 219 -18.57 -26.73 1.96
CA HIS A 219 -18.62 -25.53 2.80
C HIS A 219 -20.04 -25.24 3.24
N GLN A 220 -20.29 -25.35 4.56
CA GLN A 220 -21.51 -24.84 5.15
C GLN A 220 -21.42 -23.31 5.24
N VAL A 221 -22.35 -22.64 4.66
CA VAL A 221 -22.37 -21.21 4.43
C VAL A 221 -23.49 -20.49 5.16
N GLY A 222 -24.39 -21.22 5.73
CA GLY A 222 -25.49 -20.67 6.51
C GLY A 222 -26.40 -21.74 7.06
N GLU A 223 -27.48 -21.29 7.65
CA GLU A 223 -28.54 -22.12 8.15
C GLU A 223 -29.89 -21.65 7.61
N ALA A 224 -30.69 -22.62 7.12
CA ALA A 224 -32.06 -22.33 6.72
C ALA A 224 -32.95 -22.26 7.98
N ASP A 225 -33.91 -21.34 8.00
CA ASP A 225 -34.90 -21.25 9.09
C ASP A 225 -35.89 -22.44 9.03
N LEU A 226 -35.49 -23.57 9.60
CA LEU A 226 -36.24 -24.82 9.64
C LEU A 226 -36.32 -25.36 11.05
N LYS A 227 -37.44 -25.98 11.40
CA LYS A 227 -37.55 -26.71 12.65
C LYS A 227 -36.89 -28.08 12.49
N GLY A 228 -35.97 -28.45 13.40
CA GLY A 228 -35.31 -29.75 13.42
C GLY A 228 -33.83 -29.69 13.80
N TYR A 229 -33.12 -30.79 13.58
CA TYR A 229 -31.69 -30.91 13.88
C TYR A 229 -30.83 -30.04 12.97
N ASP A 230 -29.69 -29.58 13.47
CA ASP A 230 -28.78 -28.67 12.76
C ASP A 230 -28.34 -29.19 11.40
N ILE A 231 -28.16 -30.49 11.24
CA ILE A 231 -27.74 -31.10 9.97
C ILE A 231 -28.73 -30.83 8.82
N ILE A 232 -30.02 -30.66 9.09
CA ILE A 232 -31.03 -30.38 8.05
C ILE A 232 -31.14 -28.88 7.74
N LYS A 233 -30.60 -28.04 8.60
CA LYS A 233 -30.57 -26.57 8.42
C LYS A 233 -29.41 -26.10 7.57
N ARG A 234 -28.34 -26.89 7.46
CA ARG A 234 -27.10 -26.50 6.80
C ARG A 234 -27.31 -26.13 5.32
N VAL A 235 -26.81 -24.98 4.94
CA VAL A 235 -26.78 -24.48 3.56
C VAL A 235 -25.35 -24.50 3.08
N TYR A 236 -25.10 -24.99 1.88
CA TYR A 236 -23.76 -25.22 1.33
C TYR A 236 -23.47 -24.31 0.12
N ALA A 237 -22.20 -23.91 -0.03
CA ALA A 237 -21.74 -23.14 -1.19
C ALA A 237 -21.78 -23.98 -2.47
N THR A 238 -22.12 -23.34 -3.60
CA THR A 238 -22.10 -23.97 -4.92
C THR A 238 -20.68 -24.21 -5.44
N SER A 239 -19.71 -23.48 -4.92
CA SER A 239 -18.30 -23.58 -5.29
C SER A 239 -17.55 -24.77 -4.66
N GLY A 240 -18.15 -25.43 -3.66
CA GLY A 240 -17.56 -26.55 -2.95
C GLY A 240 -18.06 -27.92 -3.41
N LYS A 241 -17.58 -28.97 -2.72
CA LYS A 241 -18.09 -30.34 -2.90
C LYS A 241 -19.43 -30.50 -2.20
N SER A 242 -20.34 -31.30 -2.77
CA SER A 242 -21.60 -31.66 -2.12
C SER A 242 -21.34 -32.54 -0.87
N PRO A 243 -22.13 -32.39 0.20
CA PRO A 243 -22.15 -33.38 1.24
C PRO A 243 -22.67 -34.73 0.71
N ALA A 244 -22.42 -35.83 1.44
CA ALA A 244 -22.91 -37.16 1.08
C ALA A 244 -24.45 -37.11 0.91
N LEU A 245 -24.91 -37.63 -0.20
CA LEU A 245 -26.34 -37.79 -0.44
C LEU A 245 -26.88 -38.92 0.46
N THR A 246 -27.89 -38.62 1.24
CA THR A 246 -28.67 -39.61 2.01
C THR A 246 -29.85 -40.09 1.20
N THR A 247 -30.64 -41.03 1.71
CA THR A 247 -31.86 -41.54 1.07
C THR A 247 -32.95 -40.48 0.87
N MET A 248 -32.79 -39.29 1.42
CA MET A 248 -33.63 -38.08 1.23
C MET A 248 -35.14 -38.28 1.45
N GLN A 249 -35.52 -39.28 2.24
CA GLN A 249 -36.92 -39.61 2.50
C GLN A 249 -37.57 -38.61 3.46
N GLY A 250 -38.04 -37.49 2.93
CA GLY A 250 -38.77 -36.47 3.68
C GLY A 250 -37.94 -35.68 4.71
N GLY A 251 -38.59 -34.78 5.47
CA GLY A 251 -37.97 -34.08 6.61
C GLY A 251 -36.87 -33.08 6.23
N TRP A 252 -36.90 -32.49 5.08
CA TRP A 252 -35.96 -31.45 4.63
C TRP A 252 -34.49 -31.92 4.53
N ARG A 253 -34.25 -33.19 4.30
CA ARG A 253 -32.90 -33.81 4.26
C ARG A 253 -32.11 -33.55 3.00
N GLN A 254 -32.69 -32.91 1.98
CA GLN A 254 -31.99 -32.54 0.74
C GLN A 254 -30.91 -31.51 1.09
N PRO A 255 -29.71 -31.66 0.54
CA PRO A 255 -28.70 -30.60 0.63
C PRO A 255 -29.23 -29.27 0.09
N LYS A 256 -29.11 -28.24 0.87
CA LYS A 256 -29.45 -26.87 0.46
C LYS A 256 -28.21 -26.19 -0.04
N ILE A 257 -28.32 -25.51 -1.15
CA ILE A 257 -27.24 -24.74 -1.74
C ILE A 257 -27.52 -23.25 -1.57
N ALA A 258 -26.51 -22.49 -1.27
CA ALA A 258 -26.56 -21.05 -1.32
C ALA A 258 -26.35 -20.60 -2.76
N THR A 259 -27.03 -19.53 -3.13
CA THR A 259 -26.89 -18.91 -4.45
C THR A 259 -25.83 -17.82 -4.47
N ASP A 260 -25.23 -17.51 -3.31
CA ASP A 260 -24.23 -16.49 -3.08
C ASP A 260 -23.22 -16.92 -2.00
N GLU A 261 -22.10 -16.31 -1.98
CA GLU A 261 -20.83 -16.65 -1.39
C GLU A 261 -20.79 -16.71 0.12
N LEU A 262 -19.95 -17.64 0.65
CA LEU A 262 -20.13 -17.78 2.08
C LEU A 262 -18.94 -18.28 2.88
N HIS A 263 -17.84 -18.68 2.24
CA HIS A 263 -16.55 -18.87 2.89
C HIS A 263 -15.54 -17.88 2.30
N TRP A 264 -14.88 -17.14 3.15
CA TRP A 264 -13.97 -16.09 2.74
C TRP A 264 -12.78 -16.01 3.68
N ARG A 265 -11.68 -15.51 3.19
CA ARG A 265 -10.52 -15.10 3.97
C ARG A 265 -10.07 -13.69 3.56
N ASN A 266 -9.30 -13.07 4.42
CA ASN A 266 -8.60 -11.86 4.03
C ASN A 266 -7.46 -12.19 3.05
N LEU A 267 -7.00 -11.20 2.30
CA LEU A 267 -5.75 -11.31 1.55
C LEU A 267 -4.60 -11.60 2.53
N THR A 268 -3.68 -12.44 2.11
CA THR A 268 -2.44 -12.72 2.86
C THR A 268 -1.47 -11.53 2.76
N PRO A 269 -0.46 -11.42 3.65
CA PRO A 269 0.59 -10.42 3.46
C PRO A 269 1.31 -10.55 2.12
N LEU A 270 1.49 -11.77 1.60
CA LEU A 270 2.09 -12.02 0.29
C LEU A 270 1.23 -11.45 -0.84
N GLU A 271 -0.07 -11.67 -0.81
CA GLU A 271 -1.00 -11.07 -1.78
C GLU A 271 -1.00 -9.53 -1.69
N CYS A 272 -0.86 -8.97 -0.49
CA CYS A 272 -0.71 -7.52 -0.31
C CYS A 272 0.65 -7.00 -0.84
N GLU A 273 1.74 -7.77 -0.74
CA GLU A 273 3.02 -7.46 -1.38
C GLU A 273 2.86 -7.39 -2.90
N ARG A 274 2.20 -8.38 -3.50
CA ARG A 274 1.90 -8.41 -4.95
C ARG A 274 1.02 -7.25 -5.39
N LEU A 275 0.00 -6.86 -4.59
CA LEU A 275 -0.82 -5.67 -4.86
C LEU A 275 0.00 -4.38 -4.87
N GLN A 276 0.95 -4.23 -3.96
CA GLN A 276 1.88 -3.09 -3.93
C GLN A 276 3.04 -3.26 -4.92
N THR A 277 3.03 -4.35 -5.69
CA THR A 277 4.11 -4.73 -6.61
C THR A 277 5.48 -4.79 -5.94
N VAL A 278 5.50 -5.14 -4.67
CA VAL A 278 6.69 -5.45 -3.86
C VAL A 278 7.11 -6.90 -4.15
N PRO A 279 8.38 -7.26 -4.15
CA PRO A 279 8.81 -8.65 -4.29
C PRO A 279 8.19 -9.57 -3.26
N ASP A 280 7.88 -10.80 -3.64
CA ASP A 280 7.33 -11.82 -2.73
C ASP A 280 8.25 -11.99 -1.51
N TYR A 281 7.63 -12.06 -0.32
CA TYR A 281 8.30 -12.21 0.98
C TYR A 281 9.23 -11.06 1.42
N TYR A 282 9.24 -9.94 0.73
CA TYR A 282 10.06 -8.78 1.06
C TYR A 282 9.85 -8.28 2.50
N THR A 283 8.60 -8.30 2.99
CA THR A 283 8.27 -7.84 4.34
C THR A 283 8.36 -8.94 5.41
N SER A 284 8.82 -10.15 5.06
CA SER A 284 8.78 -11.31 5.96
C SER A 284 9.80 -11.24 7.10
N TYR A 285 10.95 -10.59 6.87
CA TYR A 285 12.04 -10.49 7.83
C TYR A 285 12.52 -9.04 7.95
N GLY A 286 13.06 -8.70 9.12
CA GLY A 286 13.70 -7.42 9.38
C GLY A 286 14.97 -7.58 10.19
N LEU A 287 15.98 -6.73 9.94
CA LEU A 287 17.22 -6.66 10.70
C LEU A 287 17.10 -5.56 11.77
N PHE A 288 17.01 -5.96 13.02
CA PHE A 288 16.87 -5.06 14.17
C PHE A 288 18.22 -4.75 14.79
N VAL A 289 18.55 -3.47 14.91
CA VAL A 289 19.84 -3.03 15.49
C VAL A 289 19.98 -3.46 16.94
N GLU A 290 18.91 -3.34 17.72
CA GLU A 290 18.89 -3.67 19.16
C GLU A 290 19.30 -5.12 19.45
N TRP A 291 19.10 -6.02 18.50
CA TRP A 291 19.36 -7.44 18.67
C TRP A 291 20.49 -7.99 17.79
N GLY A 292 20.91 -7.24 16.77
CA GLY A 292 21.97 -7.63 15.84
C GLY A 292 21.67 -8.82 14.94
N TRP A 293 20.40 -9.27 14.86
CA TRP A 293 19.96 -10.37 14.00
C TRP A 293 18.62 -10.13 13.33
N CYS A 294 18.37 -10.91 12.28
CA CYS A 294 17.09 -10.91 11.56
C CYS A 294 16.01 -11.61 12.35
N LYS A 295 14.82 -11.04 12.34
CA LYS A 295 13.61 -11.66 12.91
C LYS A 295 12.44 -11.64 11.94
N PRO A 296 11.53 -12.63 12.03
CA PRO A 296 10.27 -12.60 11.32
C PRO A 296 9.45 -11.37 11.74
N ILE A 297 8.81 -10.73 10.78
CA ILE A 297 7.88 -9.63 10.99
C ILE A 297 6.47 -10.20 11.14
N SER A 298 5.73 -9.79 12.18
CA SER A 298 4.35 -10.23 12.36
C SER A 298 3.45 -9.75 11.22
N ASN A 299 2.40 -10.51 10.89
CA ASN A 299 1.47 -10.14 9.83
C ASN A 299 0.85 -8.75 10.05
N SER A 300 0.56 -8.37 11.30
CA SER A 300 0.03 -7.04 11.61
C SER A 300 0.97 -5.92 11.17
N GLN A 301 2.26 -6.08 11.39
CA GLN A 301 3.26 -5.09 10.98
C GLN A 301 3.49 -5.12 9.46
N ARG A 302 3.47 -6.31 8.85
CA ARG A 302 3.52 -6.45 7.39
C ARG A 302 2.36 -5.70 6.72
N TYR A 303 1.12 -5.94 7.15
CA TYR A 303 -0.04 -5.20 6.63
C TYR A 303 0.06 -3.69 6.85
N LYS A 304 0.56 -3.26 8.03
CA LYS A 304 0.72 -1.84 8.35
C LYS A 304 1.67 -1.16 7.36
N MET A 305 2.86 -1.72 7.16
CA MET A 305 3.86 -1.12 6.26
C MET A 305 3.45 -1.20 4.79
N LEU A 306 2.77 -2.28 4.36
CA LEU A 306 2.23 -2.41 3.00
C LEU A 306 1.09 -1.41 2.74
N GLY A 307 0.23 -1.17 3.73
CA GLY A 307 -0.84 -0.18 3.62
C GLY A 307 -0.33 1.26 3.58
N ASN A 308 0.76 1.56 4.28
CA ASN A 308 1.42 2.86 4.27
C ASN A 308 2.38 3.03 3.07
N GLY A 309 2.89 1.93 2.53
CA GLY A 309 3.88 1.95 1.44
C GLY A 309 3.30 2.36 0.10
N TRP A 310 4.18 2.57 -0.86
CA TRP A 310 3.85 2.91 -2.25
C TRP A 310 3.66 1.66 -3.12
N THR A 311 2.93 1.81 -4.22
CA THR A 311 2.90 0.81 -5.30
C THR A 311 4.15 1.01 -6.16
N ILE A 312 5.07 0.05 -6.11
CA ILE A 312 6.42 0.22 -6.69
C ILE A 312 6.36 0.51 -8.18
N ASN A 313 5.51 -0.17 -8.95
CA ASN A 313 5.39 0.07 -10.39
C ASN A 313 4.97 1.51 -10.74
N VAL A 314 4.16 2.17 -9.90
CA VAL A 314 3.81 3.58 -10.09
C VAL A 314 5.04 4.46 -9.88
N ILE A 315 5.78 4.23 -8.81
CA ILE A 315 6.99 5.02 -8.51
C ILE A 315 8.05 4.80 -9.59
N THR A 316 8.26 3.54 -10.01
CA THR A 316 9.18 3.22 -11.11
C THR A 316 8.82 4.01 -12.36
N HIS A 317 7.53 4.00 -12.77
CA HIS A 317 7.07 4.74 -13.94
C HIS A 317 7.32 6.26 -13.84
N ILE A 318 7.08 6.86 -12.66
CA ILE A 318 7.38 8.28 -12.46
C ILE A 318 8.89 8.55 -12.57
N LEU A 319 9.72 7.70 -11.95
CA LEU A 319 11.17 7.88 -11.93
C LEU A 319 11.84 7.62 -13.29
N GLU A 320 11.19 6.87 -14.22
CA GLU A 320 11.65 6.69 -15.60
C GLU A 320 11.86 8.03 -16.34
N GLY A 321 11.14 9.07 -15.95
CA GLY A 321 11.28 10.41 -16.55
C GLY A 321 12.56 11.17 -16.18
N MET A 322 13.38 10.66 -15.27
CA MET A 322 14.67 11.26 -14.91
C MET A 322 15.70 11.01 -16.03
N LYS A 323 16.08 12.06 -16.76
CA LYS A 323 16.85 11.96 -18.03
C LYS A 323 18.36 11.75 -17.91
N ASP A 324 18.94 11.76 -16.71
CA ASP A 324 20.41 11.70 -16.54
C ASP A 324 20.86 10.53 -15.67
N VAL A 325 20.27 9.40 -15.88
CA VAL A 325 20.55 8.21 -15.07
C VAL A 325 21.02 7.08 -15.95
#